data_be24aa1145100ef88186c58ed9fbd244
#
_entry.id   be24aa1145100ef88186c58ed9fbd244
#
_cell.length_a   1.000
_cell.length_b   1.000
_cell.length_c   1.000
_cell.angle_alpha   90.00
_cell.angle_beta   90.00
_cell.angle_gamma   90.00
#
_symmetry.space_group_name_H-M   'P 1'
#
loop_
_entity.id
_entity.type
_entity.pdbx_description
1 polymer ?
#
loop_
_entity_poly.entity_id
_entity_poly.type
_entity_poly.pdbx_seq_one_letter_code
_entity_poly.pdbx_strand_id
1 'polypeptide(L)'
;MDIAGFAAQQYQRMVKYIRVPTTLVGQIDAGIGIKVGINYHENKNLLGSFYPPQQVINCKEFLYDLDKDNFANGISETLKAGIADYFEIVEILASKSIFFSPETIRTGKTRTLFRQLIDMAINTMLRNISRNLFEDASLMRLMDFGHTFSPIIEDETQYLVPHGFAVAIDMFI
;
A
#
# COMPACT_ATOMS: atom_id res chain seq x y z
N MET A 1 1.45 -10.98 3.27
CA MET A 1 1.09 -10.55 4.64
C MET A 1 -0.30 -11.01 5.02
N ASP A 2 -1.27 -10.92 4.13
CA ASP A 2 -2.69 -11.19 4.41
C ASP A 2 -2.97 -12.65 4.79
N ILE A 3 -2.40 -13.61 4.05
CA ILE A 3 -2.52 -15.05 4.37
C ILE A 3 -2.00 -15.35 5.78
N ALA A 4 -0.82 -14.83 6.12
CA ALA A 4 -0.23 -15.06 7.45
C ALA A 4 -1.04 -14.40 8.56
N GLY A 5 -1.53 -13.19 8.34
CA GLY A 5 -2.40 -12.48 9.28
C GLY A 5 -3.75 -13.18 9.47
N PHE A 6 -4.35 -13.65 8.38
CA PHE A 6 -5.59 -14.44 8.42
C PHE A 6 -5.39 -15.76 9.17
N ALA A 7 -4.30 -16.49 8.87
CA ALA A 7 -3.96 -17.71 9.61
C ALA A 7 -3.72 -17.44 11.10
N ALA A 8 -3.02 -16.37 11.46
CA ALA A 8 -2.78 -15.98 12.83
C ALA A 8 -4.08 -15.64 13.58
N GLN A 9 -5.03 -15.03 12.89
CA GLN A 9 -6.35 -14.73 13.45
C GLN A 9 -7.16 -16.02 13.71
N GLN A 10 -7.08 -17.00 12.81
CA GLN A 10 -7.82 -18.26 12.94
C GLN A 10 -7.16 -19.23 13.95
N TYR A 11 -5.82 -19.24 14.03
CA TYR A 11 -5.08 -20.19 14.83
C TYR A 11 -5.21 -19.91 16.34
N GLN A 12 -5.59 -20.92 17.11
CA GLN A 12 -5.72 -20.87 18.59
C GLN A 12 -6.44 -19.61 19.14
N ARG A 13 -7.46 -19.10 18.41
CA ARG A 13 -8.24 -17.92 18.79
C ARG A 13 -7.40 -16.65 18.87
N MET A 14 -6.64 -16.36 17.83
CA MET A 14 -5.81 -15.17 17.62
C MET A 14 -4.41 -15.26 18.26
N VAL A 15 -3.43 -15.55 17.42
CA VAL A 15 -2.01 -15.47 17.78
C VAL A 15 -1.45 -14.13 17.38
N LYS A 16 -0.74 -13.49 18.29
CA LYS A 16 -0.05 -12.22 18.00
C LYS A 16 1.02 -12.42 16.92
N TYR A 17 1.13 -11.47 16.01
CA TYR A 17 2.12 -11.51 14.94
C TYR A 17 2.71 -10.12 14.67
N ILE A 18 3.84 -10.09 13.98
CA ILE A 18 4.56 -8.89 13.57
C ILE A 18 4.59 -8.87 12.05
N ARG A 19 4.36 -7.71 11.43
CA ARG A 19 4.54 -7.52 9.99
C ARG A 19 5.89 -6.88 9.70
N VAL A 20 6.58 -7.40 8.70
CA VAL A 20 7.82 -6.83 8.15
C VAL A 20 7.62 -6.69 6.63
N PRO A 21 6.97 -5.63 6.16
CA PRO A 21 6.72 -5.44 4.74
C PRO A 21 8.02 -5.14 3.98
N THR A 22 8.24 -5.83 2.87
CA THR A 22 9.45 -5.73 2.06
C THR A 22 9.25 -5.01 0.73
N THR A 23 7.99 -4.74 0.34
CA THR A 23 7.64 -3.97 -0.86
C THR A 23 7.17 -2.58 -0.50
N LEU A 24 7.21 -1.65 -1.47
CA LEU A 24 6.76 -0.28 -1.24
C LEU A 24 5.27 -0.22 -0.90
N VAL A 25 4.40 -0.90 -1.66
CA VAL A 25 2.97 -1.04 -1.35
C VAL A 25 2.78 -1.61 0.07
N GLY A 26 3.55 -2.63 0.41
CA GLY A 26 3.48 -3.23 1.76
C GLY A 26 3.84 -2.24 2.87
N GLN A 27 4.80 -1.34 2.65
CA GLN A 27 5.24 -0.39 3.67
C GLN A 27 4.31 0.80 3.86
N ILE A 28 3.64 1.27 2.79
CA ILE A 28 2.82 2.50 2.84
C ILE A 28 1.32 2.24 2.93
N ASP A 29 0.85 1.05 2.55
CA ASP A 29 -0.58 0.72 2.45
C ASP A 29 -0.88 -0.63 3.15
N ALA A 30 -0.74 -1.75 2.46
CA ALA A 30 -1.21 -3.07 2.91
C ALA A 30 -0.60 -3.53 4.25
N GLY A 31 0.61 -3.10 4.57
CA GLY A 31 1.24 -3.42 5.86
C GLY A 31 0.76 -2.57 7.02
N ILE A 32 0.22 -1.37 6.73
CA ILE A 32 -0.30 -0.43 7.73
C ILE A 32 -1.73 -0.79 8.11
N GLY A 33 -2.56 -1.17 7.13
CA GLY A 33 -3.94 -1.57 7.35
C GLY A 33 -4.09 -2.79 8.26
N ILE A 34 -5.30 -3.02 8.76
CA ILE A 34 -5.60 -4.17 9.62
C ILE A 34 -6.37 -5.28 8.91
N LYS A 35 -6.66 -5.10 7.63
CA LYS A 35 -7.31 -6.13 6.81
C LYS A 35 -6.36 -7.30 6.60
N VAL A 36 -6.91 -8.51 6.68
CA VAL A 36 -6.24 -9.77 6.34
C VAL A 36 -7.22 -10.68 5.62
N GLY A 37 -6.75 -11.47 4.66
CA GLY A 37 -7.67 -12.31 3.91
C GLY A 37 -6.98 -13.25 2.92
N ILE A 38 -7.79 -14.11 2.34
CA ILE A 38 -7.39 -15.05 1.31
C ILE A 38 -8.41 -15.05 0.16
N ASN A 39 -7.92 -15.35 -1.02
CA ASN A 39 -8.81 -15.58 -2.16
C ASN A 39 -9.56 -16.91 -1.96
N TYR A 40 -10.81 -16.94 -2.38
CA TYR A 40 -11.64 -18.15 -2.32
C TYR A 40 -12.63 -18.17 -3.49
N HIS A 41 -12.75 -19.33 -4.16
CA HIS A 41 -13.59 -19.48 -5.36
C HIS A 41 -13.42 -18.34 -6.37
N GLU A 42 -12.17 -18.11 -6.80
CA GLU A 42 -11.79 -17.07 -7.79
C GLU A 42 -12.06 -15.62 -7.38
N ASN A 43 -12.62 -15.39 -6.20
CA ASN A 43 -12.83 -14.05 -5.67
C ASN A 43 -11.69 -13.61 -4.77
N LYS A 44 -11.13 -12.42 -5.05
CA LYS A 44 -10.05 -11.81 -4.27
C LYS A 44 -10.56 -11.45 -2.86
N ASN A 45 -9.79 -11.84 -1.85
CA ASN A 45 -10.02 -11.51 -0.43
C ASN A 45 -11.43 -11.87 0.11
N LEU A 46 -12.11 -12.86 -0.48
CA LEU A 46 -13.48 -13.22 -0.08
C LEU A 46 -13.57 -13.69 1.38
N LEU A 47 -12.57 -14.42 1.85
CA LEU A 47 -12.47 -14.81 3.26
C LEU A 47 -11.46 -13.92 3.96
N GLY A 48 -11.94 -13.02 4.80
CA GLY A 48 -11.09 -12.04 5.48
C GLY A 48 -11.58 -11.67 6.85
N SER A 49 -10.76 -10.91 7.55
CA SER A 49 -11.08 -10.32 8.83
C SER A 49 -10.27 -9.04 9.07
N PHE A 50 -10.67 -8.29 10.09
CA PHE A 50 -9.86 -7.19 10.63
C PHE A 50 -9.02 -7.73 11.78
N TYR A 51 -7.71 -7.89 11.54
CA TYR A 51 -6.80 -8.40 12.56
C TYR A 51 -5.47 -7.62 12.57
N PRO A 52 -5.33 -6.66 13.49
CA PRO A 52 -4.13 -5.82 13.54
C PRO A 52 -2.91 -6.64 13.96
N PRO A 53 -1.73 -6.40 13.35
CA PRO A 53 -0.48 -6.91 13.88
C PRO A 53 -0.16 -6.26 15.24
N GLN A 54 0.62 -6.94 16.06
CA GLN A 54 1.14 -6.34 17.29
C GLN A 54 2.12 -5.20 16.98
N GLN A 55 2.84 -5.31 15.87
CA GLN A 55 3.82 -4.32 15.42
C GLN A 55 4.02 -4.43 13.91
N VAL A 56 4.30 -3.28 13.28
CA VAL A 56 4.79 -3.21 11.90
C VAL A 56 6.21 -2.64 11.93
N ILE A 57 7.16 -3.36 11.34
CA ILE A 57 8.56 -2.94 11.23
C ILE A 57 8.84 -2.57 9.77
N ASN A 58 8.90 -1.27 9.49
CA ASN A 58 9.21 -0.74 8.16
C ASN A 58 10.70 -0.50 7.99
N CYS A 59 11.40 -1.44 7.36
CA CYS A 59 12.80 -1.33 7.00
C CYS A 59 12.89 -0.83 5.54
N LYS A 60 13.20 0.46 5.37
CA LYS A 60 13.25 1.11 4.05
C LYS A 60 14.39 0.58 3.17
N GLU A 61 15.35 -0.10 3.75
CA GLU A 61 16.47 -0.74 3.05
C GLU A 61 16.00 -1.82 2.08
N PHE A 62 14.91 -2.53 2.38
CA PHE A 62 14.32 -3.51 1.44
C PHE A 62 13.88 -2.89 0.11
N LEU A 63 13.55 -1.58 0.11
CA LEU A 63 13.08 -0.89 -1.09
C LEU A 63 14.19 -0.64 -2.11
N TYR A 64 15.46 -0.73 -1.69
CA TYR A 64 16.59 -0.50 -2.58
C TYR A 64 16.85 -1.67 -3.55
N ASP A 65 16.34 -2.84 -3.23
CA ASP A 65 16.53 -4.08 -4.00
C ASP A 65 15.25 -4.54 -4.71
N LEU A 66 14.20 -3.69 -4.73
CA LEU A 66 13.01 -3.97 -5.50
C LEU A 66 13.31 -3.94 -7.00
N ASP A 67 12.64 -4.81 -7.74
CA ASP A 67 12.55 -4.65 -9.18
C ASP A 67 11.73 -3.40 -9.55
N LYS A 68 11.87 -2.97 -10.80
CA LYS A 68 11.26 -1.71 -11.28
C LYS A 68 9.73 -1.75 -11.24
N ASP A 69 9.13 -2.90 -11.49
CA ASP A 69 7.68 -3.04 -11.55
C ASP A 69 7.07 -2.96 -10.14
N ASN A 70 7.63 -3.68 -9.17
CA ASN A 70 7.24 -3.57 -7.77
C ASN A 70 7.49 -2.18 -7.18
N PHE A 71 8.55 -1.52 -7.61
CA PHE A 71 8.83 -0.15 -7.20
C PHE A 71 7.78 0.81 -7.79
N ALA A 72 7.53 0.76 -9.10
CA ALA A 72 6.53 1.60 -9.77
C ALA A 72 5.11 1.35 -9.23
N ASN A 73 4.77 0.09 -8.96
CA ASN A 73 3.52 -0.31 -8.30
C ASN A 73 3.33 0.46 -6.97
N GLY A 74 4.37 0.56 -6.15
CA GLY A 74 4.32 1.31 -4.89
C GLY A 74 4.32 2.83 -5.08
N ILE A 75 4.97 3.36 -6.11
CA ILE A 75 4.91 4.80 -6.44
C ILE A 75 3.49 5.21 -6.81
N SER A 76 2.74 4.36 -7.54
CA SER A 76 1.33 4.62 -7.84
C SER A 76 0.48 4.76 -6.59
N GLU A 77 0.64 3.88 -5.61
CA GLU A 77 -0.03 3.95 -4.32
C GLU A 77 0.40 5.17 -3.49
N THR A 78 1.67 5.55 -3.59
CA THR A 78 2.19 6.78 -2.97
C THR A 78 1.51 8.01 -3.59
N LEU A 79 1.38 8.04 -4.92
CA LEU A 79 0.68 9.11 -5.65
C LEU A 79 -0.79 9.17 -5.25
N LYS A 80 -1.47 8.02 -5.14
CA LYS A 80 -2.85 7.94 -4.65
C LYS A 80 -3.01 8.63 -3.30
N ALA A 81 -2.15 8.31 -2.33
CA ALA A 81 -2.17 8.92 -1.01
C ALA A 81 -1.97 10.46 -1.08
N GLY A 82 -1.14 10.91 -2.01
CA GLY A 82 -0.91 12.32 -2.27
C GLY A 82 -2.14 13.05 -2.81
N ILE A 83 -2.77 12.48 -3.84
CA ILE A 83 -3.96 13.08 -4.48
C ILE A 83 -5.15 13.06 -3.50
N ALA A 84 -5.32 11.97 -2.76
CA ALA A 84 -6.46 11.79 -1.87
C ALA A 84 -6.44 12.68 -0.62
N ASP A 85 -5.26 12.95 -0.03
CA ASP A 85 -5.20 13.61 1.29
C ASP A 85 -3.98 14.53 1.51
N TYR A 86 -2.82 14.32 0.85
CA TYR A 86 -1.62 15.08 1.17
C TYR A 86 -0.82 15.51 -0.07
N PHE A 87 -1.25 16.62 -0.67
CA PHE A 87 -0.81 17.08 -2.00
C PHE A 87 0.70 17.34 -2.12
N GLU A 88 1.41 17.61 -1.04
CA GLU A 88 2.88 17.76 -1.04
C GLU A 88 3.59 16.51 -1.59
N ILE A 89 3.01 15.31 -1.39
CA ILE A 89 3.50 14.08 -2.00
C ILE A 89 3.49 14.18 -3.53
N VAL A 90 2.41 14.74 -4.10
CA VAL A 90 2.27 14.96 -5.56
C VAL A 90 3.33 15.93 -6.07
N GLU A 91 3.56 17.03 -5.35
CA GLU A 91 4.57 18.03 -5.72
C GLU A 91 5.98 17.43 -5.76
N ILE A 92 6.31 16.60 -4.77
CA ILE A 92 7.60 15.88 -4.74
C ILE A 92 7.73 14.91 -5.91
N LEU A 93 6.69 14.11 -6.18
CA LEU A 93 6.69 13.14 -7.28
C LEU A 93 6.71 13.81 -8.67
N ALA A 94 6.05 14.94 -8.83
CA ALA A 94 6.00 15.70 -10.09
C ALA A 94 7.27 16.55 -10.34
N SER A 95 8.19 16.64 -9.41
CA SER A 95 9.39 17.46 -9.55
C SER A 95 10.28 16.92 -10.67
N LYS A 96 10.51 17.74 -11.70
CA LYS A 96 11.38 17.38 -12.85
C LYS A 96 12.85 17.17 -12.47
N SER A 97 13.28 17.67 -11.31
CA SER A 97 14.68 17.56 -10.84
C SER A 97 14.97 16.24 -10.13
N ILE A 98 13.95 15.41 -9.87
CA ILE A 98 14.07 14.20 -9.08
C ILE A 98 13.39 13.05 -9.81
N PHE A 99 14.14 11.96 -9.97
CA PHE A 99 13.62 10.70 -10.49
C PHE A 99 13.85 9.61 -9.44
N PHE A 100 12.76 9.00 -8.97
CA PHE A 100 12.83 7.90 -8.03
C PHE A 100 12.89 6.56 -8.77
N SER A 101 13.90 5.78 -8.46
CA SER A 101 14.05 4.39 -8.87
C SER A 101 14.84 3.64 -7.79
N PRO A 102 14.84 2.30 -7.78
CA PRO A 102 15.64 1.53 -6.83
C PRO A 102 17.12 1.93 -6.81
N GLU A 103 17.67 2.33 -7.97
CA GLU A 103 19.05 2.78 -8.09
C GLU A 103 19.27 4.17 -7.50
N THR A 104 18.37 5.13 -7.79
CA THR A 104 18.56 6.54 -7.39
C THR A 104 18.29 6.79 -5.92
N ILE A 105 17.47 5.95 -5.28
CA ILE A 105 17.15 6.09 -3.84
C ILE A 105 18.21 5.49 -2.90
N ARG A 106 19.28 4.89 -3.41
CA ARG A 106 20.32 4.27 -2.58
C ARG A 106 21.18 5.28 -1.85
N THR A 107 21.42 6.45 -2.42
CA THR A 107 22.38 7.44 -1.90
C THR A 107 21.90 8.89 -2.08
N GLY A 108 22.60 9.81 -1.42
CA GLY A 108 22.49 11.25 -1.63
C GLY A 108 21.14 11.87 -1.24
N LYS A 109 20.84 12.99 -1.89
CA LYS A 109 19.62 13.77 -1.63
C LYS A 109 18.35 13.01 -1.99
N THR A 110 18.38 12.21 -3.05
CA THR A 110 17.25 11.39 -3.49
C THR A 110 16.85 10.36 -2.43
N ARG A 111 17.83 9.73 -1.77
CA ARG A 111 17.58 8.82 -0.64
C ARG A 111 16.85 9.53 0.50
N THR A 112 17.34 10.69 0.91
CA THR A 112 16.74 11.44 2.01
C THR A 112 15.31 11.84 1.70
N LEU A 113 15.08 12.39 0.50
CA LEU A 113 13.74 12.81 0.08
C LEU A 113 12.78 11.63 -0.10
N PHE A 114 13.27 10.51 -0.63
CA PHE A 114 12.45 9.30 -0.75
C PHE A 114 12.03 8.76 0.64
N ARG A 115 12.94 8.77 1.61
CA ARG A 115 12.61 8.37 2.99
C ARG A 115 11.54 9.28 3.61
N GLN A 116 11.63 10.59 3.37
CA GLN A 116 10.60 11.55 3.80
C GLN A 116 9.26 11.27 3.11
N LEU A 117 9.27 11.03 1.80
CA LEU A 117 8.08 10.69 1.02
C LEU A 117 7.36 9.44 1.58
N ILE A 118 8.12 8.39 1.92
CA ILE A 118 7.56 7.19 2.54
C ILE A 118 6.94 7.51 3.91
N ASP A 119 7.62 8.30 4.75
CA ASP A 119 7.08 8.68 6.05
C ASP A 119 5.80 9.52 5.93
N MET A 120 5.72 10.40 4.92
CA MET A 120 4.52 11.18 4.61
C MET A 120 3.37 10.25 4.18
N ALA A 121 3.62 9.29 3.28
CA ALA A 121 2.62 8.32 2.84
C ALA A 121 2.10 7.45 4.00
N ILE A 122 2.99 6.92 4.84
CA ILE A 122 2.64 6.15 6.04
C ILE A 122 1.75 6.98 6.98
N ASN A 123 2.16 8.22 7.28
CA ASN A 123 1.40 9.10 8.17
C ASN A 123 0.02 9.45 7.60
N THR A 124 -0.06 9.64 6.29
CA THR A 124 -1.33 9.86 5.59
C THR A 124 -2.24 8.67 5.73
N MET A 125 -1.73 7.46 5.47
CA MET A 125 -2.49 6.22 5.65
C MET A 125 -2.96 6.04 7.11
N LEU A 126 -2.06 6.20 8.08
CA LEU A 126 -2.40 6.07 9.51
C LEU A 126 -3.49 7.05 9.94
N ARG A 127 -3.44 8.31 9.50
CA ARG A 127 -4.48 9.31 9.81
C ARG A 127 -5.84 8.90 9.25
N ASN A 128 -5.88 8.33 8.06
CA ASN A 128 -7.11 7.93 7.41
C ASN A 128 -7.72 6.68 8.06
N ILE A 129 -6.93 5.63 8.27
CA ILE A 129 -7.44 4.40 8.88
C ILE A 129 -7.80 4.57 10.36
N SER A 130 -7.09 5.41 11.11
CA SER A 130 -7.37 5.61 12.55
C SER A 130 -8.75 6.18 12.83
N ARG A 131 -9.36 6.87 11.87
CA ARG A 131 -10.70 7.46 11.97
C ARG A 131 -11.82 6.44 11.73
N ASN A 132 -11.52 5.35 11.05
CA ASN A 132 -12.49 4.33 10.64
C ASN A 132 -11.81 2.96 10.49
N LEU A 133 -11.20 2.49 11.57
CA LEU A 133 -10.29 1.34 11.58
C LEU A 133 -10.95 0.04 11.10
N PHE A 134 -12.22 -0.16 11.44
CA PHE A 134 -13.00 -1.33 11.05
C PHE A 134 -13.92 -1.07 9.83
N GLU A 135 -13.81 0.10 9.22
CA GLU A 135 -14.60 0.52 8.07
C GLU A 135 -16.13 0.48 8.27
N ASP A 136 -16.57 0.61 9.52
CA ASP A 136 -17.98 0.53 9.95
C ASP A 136 -18.60 1.91 10.23
N ALA A 137 -17.79 2.96 10.40
CA ALA A 137 -18.28 4.30 10.73
C ALA A 137 -18.67 5.12 9.49
N SER A 138 -18.06 4.88 8.32
CA SER A 138 -18.33 5.60 7.08
C SER A 138 -17.95 4.77 5.85
N LEU A 139 -18.78 4.86 4.80
CA LEU A 139 -18.49 4.32 3.48
C LEU A 139 -17.58 5.27 2.66
N MET A 140 -17.43 6.54 3.08
CA MET A 140 -16.52 7.48 2.42
C MET A 140 -15.09 7.27 2.94
N ARG A 141 -14.27 6.67 2.12
CA ARG A 141 -12.88 6.36 2.44
C ARG A 141 -11.97 6.97 1.38
N LEU A 142 -11.19 7.96 1.77
CA LEU A 142 -10.29 8.67 0.86
C LEU A 142 -9.27 7.71 0.21
N MET A 143 -8.85 6.67 0.94
CA MET A 143 -7.89 5.69 0.44
C MET A 143 -8.48 4.71 -0.59
N ASP A 144 -9.81 4.72 -0.82
CA ASP A 144 -10.45 3.98 -1.90
C ASP A 144 -10.39 4.72 -3.25
N PHE A 145 -9.84 5.93 -3.31
CA PHE A 145 -9.57 6.62 -4.56
C PHE A 145 -8.73 5.74 -5.49
N GLY A 146 -9.09 5.66 -6.76
CA GLY A 146 -8.46 4.73 -7.71
C GLY A 146 -8.85 3.25 -7.53
N HIS A 147 -9.95 2.97 -6.82
CA HIS A 147 -10.45 1.60 -6.60
C HIS A 147 -11.88 1.40 -7.11
N THR A 148 -12.33 2.23 -8.07
CA THR A 148 -13.64 2.08 -8.74
C THR A 148 -13.56 1.04 -9.87
N PHE A 149 -12.57 1.18 -10.74
CA PHE A 149 -12.36 0.33 -11.91
C PHE A 149 -11.15 -0.60 -11.77
N SER A 150 -10.19 -0.29 -10.91
CA SER A 150 -8.97 -1.09 -10.75
C SER A 150 -9.25 -2.55 -10.39
N PRO A 151 -10.26 -2.91 -9.57
CA PRO A 151 -10.58 -4.33 -9.32
C PRO A 151 -11.03 -5.07 -10.59
N ILE A 152 -11.77 -4.38 -11.48
CA ILE A 152 -12.21 -4.95 -12.76
C ILE A 152 -11.01 -5.13 -13.68
N ILE A 153 -10.10 -4.14 -13.75
CA ILE A 153 -8.87 -4.23 -14.55
C ILE A 153 -8.01 -5.41 -14.09
N GLU A 154 -7.85 -5.58 -12.78
CA GLU A 154 -7.10 -6.71 -12.22
C GLU A 154 -7.73 -8.06 -12.60
N ASP A 155 -9.04 -8.18 -12.48
CA ASP A 155 -9.77 -9.43 -12.74
C ASP A 155 -9.79 -9.78 -14.23
N GLU A 156 -10.17 -8.86 -15.10
CA GLU A 156 -10.22 -9.06 -16.56
C GLU A 156 -8.84 -9.35 -17.16
N THR A 157 -7.77 -8.85 -16.55
CA THR A 157 -6.40 -9.15 -16.95
C THR A 157 -5.82 -10.39 -16.26
N GLN A 158 -6.61 -11.10 -15.45
CA GLN A 158 -6.14 -12.23 -14.65
C GLN A 158 -4.91 -11.89 -13.82
N TYR A 159 -4.90 -10.68 -13.24
CA TYR A 159 -3.80 -10.11 -12.43
C TYR A 159 -2.46 -9.94 -13.18
N LEU A 160 -2.47 -9.94 -14.52
CA LEU A 160 -1.29 -9.60 -15.32
C LEU A 160 -0.92 -8.12 -15.19
N VAL A 161 -1.92 -7.25 -14.98
CA VAL A 161 -1.69 -5.84 -14.62
C VAL A 161 -1.54 -5.78 -13.09
N PRO A 162 -0.37 -5.38 -12.57
CA PRO A 162 -0.16 -5.24 -11.13
C PRO A 162 -1.09 -4.20 -10.51
N HIS A 163 -1.45 -4.41 -9.26
CA HIS A 163 -2.44 -3.60 -8.53
C HIS A 163 -2.23 -2.09 -8.63
N GLY A 164 -1.05 -1.57 -8.32
CA GLY A 164 -0.79 -0.12 -8.39
C GLY A 164 -0.84 0.44 -9.81
N PHE A 165 -0.55 -0.37 -10.86
CA PHE A 165 -0.77 0.06 -12.24
C PHE A 165 -2.26 0.15 -12.56
N ALA A 166 -3.07 -0.80 -12.10
CA ALA A 166 -4.53 -0.74 -12.23
C ALA A 166 -5.10 0.48 -11.49
N VAL A 167 -4.61 0.76 -10.28
CA VAL A 167 -4.96 1.95 -9.50
C VAL A 167 -4.53 3.24 -10.21
N ALA A 168 -3.33 3.27 -10.81
CA ALA A 168 -2.88 4.42 -11.58
C ALA A 168 -3.80 4.70 -12.77
N ILE A 169 -4.21 3.67 -13.51
CA ILE A 169 -5.16 3.80 -14.63
C ILE A 169 -6.51 4.35 -14.11
N ASP A 170 -7.04 3.80 -13.05
CA ASP A 170 -8.32 4.20 -12.45
C ASP A 170 -8.30 5.68 -12.00
N MET A 171 -7.17 6.18 -11.47
CA MET A 171 -7.03 7.59 -11.09
C MET A 171 -7.12 8.57 -12.27
N PHE A 172 -6.96 8.11 -13.52
CA PHE A 172 -7.04 8.93 -14.74
C PHE A 172 -8.37 8.82 -15.48
N ILE A 173 -9.27 7.93 -15.05
CA ILE A 173 -10.61 7.78 -15.60
C ILE A 173 -11.60 8.68 -14.85
#